data_b811ce8651566c95d497f911dc1886b9
#
_entry.id   b811ce8651566c95d497f911dc1886b9
#
_cell.length_a   1.000
_cell.length_b   1.000
_cell.length_c   1.000
_cell.angle_alpha   90.00
_cell.angle_beta   90.00
_cell.angle_gamma   90.00
#
_symmetry.space_group_name_H-M   'P 1'
#
loop_
_entity.id
_entity.type
_entity.pdbx_description
1 polymer ?
#
loop_
_entity_poly.entity_id
_entity_poly.type
_entity_poly.pdbx_seq_one_letter_code
_entity_poly.pdbx_strand_id
1 'polypeptide(L)'
;RDGQLVIGVYNVDGELYAIEDRCSHDDGPLCEGDFEPGEAVVICPRHGSRFDIRTGRALTLPAYLPVDTFPVKVEDGVARVVVP
;
A
#
# COMPACT_ATOMS: atom_id res chain seq x y z
N ARG A 1 -0.17 11.81 10.63
CA ARG A 1 -0.92 10.70 11.22
C ARG A 1 -0.59 10.40 12.65
N ASP A 2 0.02 11.29 13.32
CA ASP A 2 0.16 11.34 14.77
C ASP A 2 0.38 9.96 15.43
N GLY A 3 1.26 9.16 14.84
CA GLY A 3 1.60 7.88 15.41
C GLY A 3 0.62 6.75 15.13
N GLN A 4 -0.46 7.01 14.42
CA GLN A 4 -1.40 5.96 14.04
C GLN A 4 -0.90 5.20 12.82
N LEU A 5 -0.98 3.86 12.90
CA LEU A 5 -0.69 3.01 11.76
C LEU A 5 -2.01 2.75 11.02
N VAL A 6 -2.09 3.23 9.78
CA VAL A 6 -3.23 2.99 8.91
C VAL A 6 -2.77 2.12 7.75
N ILE A 7 -3.50 1.06 7.47
CA ILE A 7 -3.12 0.04 6.50
C ILE A 7 -4.20 -0.10 5.45
N GLY A 8 -3.80 -0.13 4.18
CA GLY A 8 -4.69 -0.47 3.08
C GLY A 8 -4.48 -1.92 2.66
N VAL A 9 -5.57 -2.62 2.38
CA VAL A 9 -5.52 -4.01 1.94
C VAL A 9 -6.05 -4.10 0.51
N TYR A 10 -5.30 -4.76 -0.35
CA TYR A 10 -5.61 -4.86 -1.78
C TYR A 10 -5.71 -6.31 -2.21
N ASN A 11 -6.69 -6.61 -3.06
CA ASN A 11 -6.81 -7.91 -3.71
C ASN A 11 -6.22 -7.79 -5.12
N VAL A 12 -5.16 -8.54 -5.38
CA VAL A 12 -4.51 -8.58 -6.69
C VAL A 12 -4.55 -10.03 -7.18
N ASP A 13 -5.40 -10.31 -8.15
CA ASP A 13 -5.55 -11.64 -8.74
C ASP A 13 -5.82 -12.73 -7.71
N GLY A 14 -6.63 -12.42 -6.70
CA GLY A 14 -6.99 -13.37 -5.66
C GLY A 14 -6.06 -13.42 -4.48
N GLU A 15 -4.93 -12.71 -4.53
CA GLU A 15 -4.01 -12.62 -3.40
C GLU A 15 -4.16 -11.27 -2.70
N LEU A 16 -4.10 -11.28 -1.38
CA LEU A 16 -4.25 -10.08 -0.57
C LEU A 16 -2.89 -9.53 -0.18
N TYR A 17 -2.75 -8.22 -0.32
CA TYR A 17 -1.54 -7.49 0.06
C TYR A 17 -1.93 -6.33 0.96
N ALA A 18 -1.10 -6.04 1.93
CA ALA A 18 -1.34 -4.93 2.86
C ALA A 18 -0.13 -4.00 2.84
N ILE A 19 -0.40 -2.71 2.70
CA ILE A 19 0.65 -1.69 2.70
C ILE A 19 0.27 -0.57 3.65
N GLU A 20 1.28 0.15 4.11
CA GLU A 20 1.07 1.33 4.92
C GLU A 20 0.36 2.41 4.09
N ASP A 21 -0.71 2.99 4.65
CA ASP A 21 -1.47 4.06 3.99
C ASP A 21 -0.76 5.40 4.22
N ARG A 22 0.43 5.52 3.61
CA ARG A 22 1.22 6.73 3.75
C ARG A 22 2.13 6.86 2.53
N CYS A 23 2.04 7.99 1.84
CA CYS A 23 2.98 8.29 0.77
C CYS A 23 4.33 8.67 1.40
N SER A 24 5.40 7.97 1.02
CA SER A 24 6.72 8.20 1.57
C SER A 24 7.28 9.58 1.24
N HIS A 25 6.72 10.25 0.24
CA HIS A 25 7.16 11.59 -0.15
C HIS A 25 6.68 12.66 0.84
N ASP A 26 5.42 12.63 1.25
CA ASP A 26 4.84 13.73 2.03
C ASP A 26 3.96 13.30 3.20
N ASP A 27 3.98 12.01 3.56
CA ASP A 27 3.18 11.43 4.65
C ASP A 27 1.67 11.55 4.46
N GLY A 28 1.21 11.96 3.29
CA GLY A 28 -0.21 12.02 2.97
C GLY A 28 -0.81 10.64 2.76
N PRO A 29 -2.15 10.52 2.75
CA PRO A 29 -2.80 9.23 2.52
C PRO A 29 -2.49 8.71 1.12
N LEU A 30 -2.06 7.45 1.04
CA LEU A 30 -1.71 6.79 -0.22
C LEU A 30 -2.86 5.96 -0.78
N CYS A 31 -3.54 5.24 0.10
CA CYS A 31 -4.54 4.26 -0.33
C CYS A 31 -5.86 4.87 -0.79
N GLU A 32 -5.98 6.19 -0.72
CA GLU A 32 -7.10 6.93 -1.32
C GLU A 32 -6.91 7.17 -2.81
N GLY A 33 -5.72 6.91 -3.33
CA GLY A 33 -5.41 7.10 -4.74
C GLY A 33 -5.91 5.95 -5.61
N ASP A 34 -5.70 6.10 -6.92
CA ASP A 34 -6.13 5.11 -7.89
C ASP A 34 -5.36 3.80 -7.72
N PHE A 35 -6.08 2.71 -7.84
CA PHE A 35 -5.53 1.37 -7.79
C PHE A 35 -5.59 0.75 -9.18
N GLU A 36 -4.44 0.29 -9.67
CA GLU A 36 -4.34 -0.41 -10.96
C GLU A 36 -4.04 -1.89 -10.71
N PRO A 37 -5.07 -2.73 -10.68
CA PRO A 37 -4.88 -4.15 -10.31
C PRO A 37 -4.05 -4.93 -11.31
N GLY A 38 -4.11 -4.59 -12.59
CA GLY A 38 -3.33 -5.28 -13.61
C GLY A 38 -1.82 -5.16 -13.41
N GLU A 39 -1.37 -4.07 -12.81
CA GLU A 39 0.04 -3.82 -12.53
C GLU A 39 0.38 -3.96 -11.05
N ALA A 40 -0.62 -4.14 -10.19
CA ALA A 40 -0.48 -4.14 -8.73
C ALA A 40 0.17 -2.84 -8.24
N VAL A 41 -0.39 -1.72 -8.67
CA VAL A 41 0.15 -0.39 -8.39
C VAL A 41 -0.93 0.49 -7.77
N VAL A 42 -0.54 1.29 -6.77
CA VAL A 42 -1.37 2.37 -6.24
C VAL A 42 -0.67 3.70 -6.56
N ILE A 43 -1.48 4.70 -6.89
CA ILE A 43 -0.99 6.02 -7.31
C ILE A 43 -1.32 7.03 -6.22
N CYS A 44 -0.30 7.70 -5.67
CA CYS A 44 -0.51 8.72 -4.65
C CYS A 44 -1.39 9.84 -5.21
N PRO A 45 -2.50 10.18 -4.54
CA PRO A 45 -3.44 11.17 -5.09
C PRO A 45 -2.89 12.59 -5.13
N ARG A 46 -1.82 12.88 -4.40
CA ARG A 46 -1.31 14.24 -4.30
C ARG A 46 -0.32 14.60 -5.41
N HIS A 47 0.61 13.70 -5.71
CA HIS A 47 1.68 14.00 -6.66
C HIS A 47 1.85 12.94 -7.74
N GLY A 48 0.99 11.93 -7.77
CA GLY A 48 1.03 10.93 -8.81
C GLY A 48 2.13 9.89 -8.70
N SER A 49 2.83 9.83 -7.56
CA SER A 49 3.85 8.80 -7.36
C SER A 49 3.22 7.41 -7.36
N ARG A 50 3.87 6.47 -8.02
CA ARG A 50 3.36 5.11 -8.16
C ARG A 50 4.14 4.18 -7.22
N PHE A 51 3.40 3.29 -6.55
CA PHE A 51 3.99 2.34 -5.61
C PHE A 51 3.56 0.92 -5.97
N ASP A 52 4.53 0.00 -5.91
CA ASP A 52 4.25 -1.43 -6.10
C ASP A 52 3.59 -1.96 -4.83
N ILE A 53 2.36 -2.48 -4.96
CA ILE A 53 1.60 -2.97 -3.81
C ILE A 53 2.22 -4.24 -3.22
N ARG A 54 2.88 -5.07 -4.04
CA ARG A 54 3.48 -6.32 -3.57
C ARG A 54 4.73 -6.10 -2.73
N THR A 55 5.50 -5.07 -3.03
CA THR A 55 6.80 -4.85 -2.38
C THR A 55 6.87 -3.57 -1.57
N GLY A 56 5.94 -2.63 -1.78
CA GLY A 56 5.98 -1.30 -1.18
C GLY A 56 6.93 -0.34 -1.89
N ARG A 57 7.53 -0.76 -2.98
CA ARG A 57 8.57 -0.01 -3.66
C ARG A 57 8.02 1.22 -4.38
N ALA A 58 8.70 2.36 -4.22
CA ALA A 58 8.37 3.55 -4.98
C ALA A 58 8.87 3.38 -6.42
N LEU A 59 7.96 3.53 -7.39
CA LEU A 59 8.27 3.29 -8.80
C LEU A 59 8.54 4.57 -9.57
N THR A 60 7.96 5.70 -9.13
CA THR A 60 8.13 6.98 -9.82
C THR A 60 8.30 8.11 -8.82
N LEU A 61 9.05 9.12 -9.24
CA LEU A 61 9.21 10.34 -8.46
C LEU A 61 7.88 11.09 -8.36
N PRO A 62 7.67 11.92 -7.34
CA PRO A 62 8.67 12.38 -6.38
C PRO A 62 8.98 11.43 -5.22
N ALA A 63 8.23 10.34 -5.04
CA ALA A 63 8.54 9.37 -4.01
C ALA A 63 9.70 8.50 -4.44
N TYR A 64 10.64 8.25 -3.54
CA TYR A 64 11.79 7.38 -3.82
C TYR A 64 12.07 6.39 -2.69
N LEU A 65 11.42 6.55 -1.55
CA LEU A 65 11.52 5.60 -0.44
C LEU A 65 10.34 4.64 -0.49
N PRO A 66 10.53 3.36 -0.12
CA PRO A 66 9.41 2.43 -0.10
C PRO A 66 8.46 2.72 1.06
N VAL A 67 7.26 2.18 0.97
CA VAL A 67 6.33 2.12 2.10
C VAL A 67 6.41 0.72 2.69
N ASP A 68 6.03 0.59 3.98
CA ASP A 68 6.03 -0.70 4.64
C ASP A 68 4.92 -1.59 4.10
N THR A 69 5.22 -2.88 4.02
CA THR A 69 4.23 -3.91 3.67
C THR A 69 4.07 -4.84 4.86
N PHE A 70 2.91 -5.50 4.92
CA PHE A 70 2.57 -6.37 6.04
C PHE A 70 2.04 -7.69 5.49
N PRO A 71 2.44 -8.83 6.07
CA PRO A 71 1.90 -10.12 5.65
C PRO A 71 0.39 -10.18 5.89
N VAL A 72 -0.31 -10.86 4.99
CA VAL A 72 -1.74 -11.12 5.14
C VAL A 72 -1.94 -12.62 5.18
N LYS A 73 -2.62 -13.11 6.23
CA LYS A 73 -2.98 -14.51 6.37
C LYS A 73 -4.48 -14.66 6.24
N VAL A 74 -4.92 -15.66 5.49
CA VAL A 74 -6.34 -15.97 5.36
C VAL A 74 -6.61 -17.30 6.07
N GLU A 75 -7.45 -17.27 7.10
CA GLU A 75 -7.83 -18.43 7.88
C GLU A 75 -9.35 -18.44 8.04
N ASP A 76 -9.98 -19.57 7.70
CA ASP A 76 -11.43 -19.74 7.84
C ASP A 76 -12.23 -18.61 7.19
N GLY A 77 -11.77 -18.11 6.05
CA GLY A 77 -12.44 -17.03 5.33
C GLY A 77 -12.19 -15.63 5.92
N VAL A 78 -11.32 -15.52 6.93
CA VAL A 78 -11.00 -14.24 7.56
C VAL A 78 -9.58 -13.84 7.21
N ALA A 79 -9.41 -12.62 6.70
CA ALA A 79 -8.09 -12.08 6.40
C ALA A 79 -7.53 -11.38 7.64
N ARG A 80 -6.28 -11.66 7.95
CA ARG A 80 -5.55 -11.03 9.06
C ARG A 80 -4.31 -10.36 8.53
N VAL A 81 -4.12 -9.10 8.90
CA VAL A 81 -2.89 -8.37 8.63
C VAL A 81 -1.97 -8.53 9.83
N VAL A 82 -0.75 -9.00 9.58
CA VAL A 82 0.23 -9.21 10.65
C VAL A 82 1.04 -7.92 10.79
N VAL A 83 0.88 -7.26 11.93
CA VAL A 83 1.61 -6.01 12.21
C VAL A 83 2.67 -6.27 13.28
N PRO A 84 3.79 -5.51 13.25
CA PRO A 84 4.83 -5.66 14.26
C PRO A 84 4.39 -5.22 15.65
#